data_bfb8b784678f78d7efb0561e2f8251a8
#
_entry.id   bfb8b784678f78d7efb0561e2f8251a8
#
_cell.length_a   1.000
_cell.length_b   1.000
_cell.length_c   1.000
_cell.angle_alpha   90.00
_cell.angle_beta   90.00
_cell.angle_gamma   90.00
#
_symmetry.space_group_name_H-M   'P 1'
#
loop_
_entity.id
_entity.type
_entity.pdbx_description
1 polymer ?
#
loop_
_entity_poly.entity_id
_entity_poly.type
_entity_poly.pdbx_seq_one_letter_code
_entity_poly.pdbx_strand_id
1 'polypeptide(L)'
;ADGYSIRECDWIGLATLHGFFLLNVILLFLTYRKVDRATAIWRAVALGFGLPCLYGLERGNLVVVCFTFLILGFGPLLRSARWKWFAVGMAVNFKVYLIAALFSQLLRRRWLWFEGSLIAVVVIYIVTFVLVGAGRPVQIYNNIVTMASDYQAITFLDLWYAATYRPLMSIITGQSWIVTSLFGSRAVDLVYFLVLTVHYSTMLAVGLAAVAVWLRPEVVPVSRLALLGLLMATLAAEPGGYTECFLIFFIFLEKWRGLARVWSIFASYILCMPLDIILGRVPPTVQESYLAGHATFFTYYITL
;
A
#
# COMPACT_ATOMS: atom_id res chain seq x y z
N ALA A 1 -24.11 6.52 23.99
CA ALA A 1 -22.98 7.39 24.29
C ALA A 1 -22.92 8.40 23.14
N ASP A 2 -23.20 9.65 23.46
CA ASP A 2 -23.26 10.72 22.47
C ASP A 2 -21.88 10.93 21.87
N GLY A 3 -21.77 10.75 20.55
CA GLY A 3 -20.51 10.86 19.81
C GLY A 3 -19.86 12.26 19.84
N TYR A 4 -20.43 13.18 20.58
CA TYR A 4 -19.91 14.52 20.77
C TYR A 4 -18.70 14.59 21.71
N SER A 5 -18.66 13.77 22.77
CA SER A 5 -17.57 13.82 23.76
C SER A 5 -16.22 13.32 23.22
N ILE A 6 -16.20 12.50 22.15
CA ILE A 6 -14.97 12.01 21.53
C ILE A 6 -14.35 13.09 20.64
N ARG A 7 -15.16 13.96 20.02
CA ARG A 7 -14.67 15.01 19.11
C ARG A 7 -13.91 16.14 19.83
N GLU A 8 -14.11 16.34 21.11
CA GLU A 8 -13.32 17.30 21.87
C GLU A 8 -11.84 16.95 21.99
N CYS A 9 -11.49 15.67 21.77
CA CYS A 9 -10.12 15.18 21.76
C CYS A 9 -9.51 14.99 20.35
N ASP A 10 -10.18 15.42 19.29
CA ASP A 10 -9.72 15.28 17.90
C ASP A 10 -8.33 15.91 17.68
N TRP A 11 -8.00 16.96 18.40
CA TRP A 11 -6.69 17.60 18.36
C TRP A 11 -5.54 16.67 18.79
N ILE A 12 -5.79 15.74 19.74
CA ILE A 12 -4.80 14.74 20.17
C ILE A 12 -4.52 13.76 19.03
N GLY A 13 -5.58 13.29 18.38
CA GLY A 13 -5.47 12.43 17.21
C GLY A 13 -4.71 13.11 16.08
N LEU A 14 -5.07 14.37 15.80
CA LEU A 14 -4.41 15.17 14.77
C LEU A 14 -2.93 15.41 15.09
N ALA A 15 -2.61 15.83 16.32
CA ALA A 15 -1.23 16.04 16.77
C ALA A 15 -0.42 14.73 16.70
N THR A 16 -1.01 13.62 17.10
CA THR A 16 -0.37 12.30 17.03
C THR A 16 -0.06 11.91 15.58
N LEU A 17 -1.00 12.04 14.66
CA LEU A 17 -0.78 11.74 13.25
C LEU A 17 0.30 12.61 12.62
N HIS A 18 0.30 13.91 12.91
CA HIS A 18 1.36 14.82 12.44
C HIS A 18 2.70 14.48 13.07
N GLY A 19 2.73 14.10 14.35
CA GLY A 19 3.96 13.62 15.01
C GLY A 19 4.54 12.38 14.32
N PHE A 20 3.70 11.38 14.01
CA PHE A 20 4.12 10.20 13.27
C PHE A 20 4.53 10.52 11.83
N PHE A 21 3.86 11.47 11.19
CA PHE A 21 4.23 11.93 9.85
C PHE A 21 5.64 12.52 9.82
N LEU A 22 5.95 13.45 10.72
CA LEU A 22 7.28 14.02 10.84
C LEU A 22 8.33 12.97 11.23
N LEU A 23 7.97 12.07 12.14
CA LEU A 23 8.84 10.94 12.51
C LEU A 23 9.15 10.08 11.29
N ASN A 24 8.18 9.81 10.43
CA ASN A 24 8.40 9.04 9.20
C ASN A 24 9.42 9.73 8.27
N VAL A 25 9.33 11.04 8.07
CA VAL A 25 10.32 11.79 7.26
C VAL A 25 11.72 11.60 7.82
N ILE A 26 11.89 11.72 9.14
CA ILE A 26 13.18 11.53 9.82
C ILE A 26 13.67 10.09 9.65
N LEU A 27 12.83 9.11 9.89
CA LEU A 27 13.18 7.68 9.78
C LEU A 27 13.52 7.30 8.32
N LEU A 28 12.81 7.84 7.33
CA LEU A 28 13.14 7.66 5.92
C LEU A 28 14.52 8.23 5.60
N PHE A 29 14.80 9.45 6.04
CA PHE A 29 16.13 10.05 5.84
C PHE A 29 17.25 9.19 6.46
N LEU A 30 17.08 8.78 7.71
CA LEU A 30 18.06 7.94 8.42
C LEU A 30 18.23 6.58 7.74
N THR A 31 17.14 6.01 7.22
CA THR A 31 17.13 4.74 6.50
C THR A 31 17.88 4.86 5.17
N TYR A 32 17.52 5.83 4.34
CA TYR A 32 18.11 5.99 3.02
C TYR A 32 19.57 6.46 3.09
N ARG A 33 19.93 7.21 4.13
CA ARG A 33 21.34 7.58 4.38
C ARG A 33 22.26 6.37 4.57
N LYS A 34 21.72 5.23 5.05
CA LYS A 34 22.47 3.97 5.16
C LYS A 34 22.60 3.23 3.82
N VAL A 35 21.75 3.55 2.85
CA VAL A 35 21.75 2.92 1.52
C VAL A 35 22.58 3.73 0.54
N ASP A 36 22.28 5.04 0.44
CA ASP A 36 22.92 5.98 -0.45
C ASP A 36 22.85 7.40 0.14
N ARG A 37 23.99 7.92 0.60
CA ARG A 37 24.05 9.22 1.25
C ARG A 37 23.74 10.38 0.30
N ALA A 38 24.11 10.25 -0.98
CA ALA A 38 23.97 11.33 -1.95
C ALA A 38 22.50 11.64 -2.27
N THR A 39 21.67 10.61 -2.30
CA THR A 39 20.25 10.75 -2.67
C THR A 39 19.28 10.64 -1.49
N ALA A 40 19.79 10.42 -0.28
CA ALA A 40 18.99 10.14 0.91
C ALA A 40 17.93 11.21 1.22
N ILE A 41 18.32 12.48 1.15
CA ILE A 41 17.41 13.59 1.43
C ILE A 41 16.30 13.68 0.40
N TRP A 42 16.64 13.54 -0.87
CA TRP A 42 15.67 13.59 -1.96
C TRP A 42 14.63 12.46 -1.90
N ARG A 43 15.08 11.25 -1.57
CA ARG A 43 14.18 10.08 -1.36
C ARG A 43 13.28 10.29 -0.15
N ALA A 44 13.84 10.80 0.95
CA ALA A 44 13.07 11.03 2.16
C ALA A 44 12.03 12.13 1.98
N VAL A 45 12.40 13.23 1.32
CA VAL A 45 11.48 14.34 1.02
C VAL A 45 10.43 13.89 0.01
N ALA A 46 10.83 13.23 -1.08
CA ALA A 46 9.90 12.77 -2.10
C ALA A 46 8.85 11.82 -1.54
N LEU A 47 9.25 10.82 -0.75
CA LEU A 47 8.29 9.89 -0.17
C LEU A 47 7.55 10.48 1.04
N GLY A 48 8.26 11.15 1.94
CA GLY A 48 7.68 11.70 3.17
C GLY A 48 6.65 12.80 2.93
N PHE A 49 6.91 13.68 1.97
CA PHE A 49 5.99 14.75 1.54
C PHE A 49 5.32 14.43 0.20
N GLY A 50 5.45 13.20 -0.26
CA GLY A 50 4.82 12.76 -1.50
C GLY A 50 3.33 12.49 -1.35
N LEU A 51 2.65 12.50 -2.49
CA LEU A 51 1.19 12.31 -2.59
C LEU A 51 0.67 11.13 -1.75
N PRO A 52 1.25 9.91 -1.77
CA PRO A 52 0.72 8.80 -0.99
C PRO A 52 0.73 9.04 0.53
N CYS A 53 1.79 9.67 1.07
CA CYS A 53 1.88 9.97 2.50
C CYS A 53 0.99 11.15 2.89
N LEU A 54 0.93 12.20 2.06
CA LEU A 54 0.04 13.34 2.27
C LEU A 54 -1.42 12.93 2.22
N TYR A 55 -1.80 12.09 1.27
CA TYR A 55 -3.15 11.54 1.16
C TYR A 55 -3.53 10.70 2.37
N GLY A 56 -2.58 9.91 2.90
CA GLY A 56 -2.78 9.17 4.14
C GLY A 56 -2.97 10.09 5.35
N LEU A 57 -2.24 11.20 5.42
CA LEU A 57 -2.34 12.20 6.47
C LEU A 57 -3.67 12.96 6.38
N GLU A 58 -4.03 13.46 5.20
CA GLU A 58 -5.27 14.20 4.95
C GLU A 58 -6.51 13.39 5.37
N ARG A 59 -6.51 12.10 5.08
CA ARG A 59 -7.61 11.21 5.47
C ARG A 59 -7.59 10.78 6.93
N GLY A 60 -6.65 11.27 7.73
CA GLY A 60 -6.52 10.83 9.14
C GLY A 60 -6.26 9.33 9.26
N ASN A 61 -5.64 8.71 8.24
CA ASN A 61 -5.52 7.27 8.17
C ASN A 61 -4.34 6.76 9.01
N LEU A 62 -4.58 5.71 9.79
CA LEU A 62 -3.55 5.03 10.59
C LEU A 62 -2.41 4.43 9.73
N VAL A 63 -2.48 4.53 8.40
CA VAL A 63 -1.38 4.19 7.50
C VAL A 63 -0.10 4.95 7.86
N VAL A 64 -0.22 6.19 8.34
CA VAL A 64 0.92 7.01 8.77
C VAL A 64 1.67 6.36 9.94
N VAL A 65 0.92 5.86 10.93
CA VAL A 65 1.46 5.11 12.07
C VAL A 65 2.02 3.75 11.63
N CYS A 66 1.26 3.05 10.80
CA CYS A 66 1.65 1.76 10.22
C CYS A 66 2.98 1.87 9.46
N PHE A 67 3.16 2.95 8.71
CA PHE A 67 4.37 3.20 7.93
C PHE A 67 5.62 3.36 8.80
N THR A 68 5.49 4.01 9.96
CA THR A 68 6.56 4.07 10.96
C THR A 68 7.07 2.67 11.32
N PHE A 69 6.14 1.78 11.65
CA PHE A 69 6.48 0.41 12.03
C PHE A 69 7.02 -0.41 10.86
N LEU A 70 6.55 -0.18 9.65
CA LEU A 70 7.10 -0.81 8.45
C LEU A 70 8.57 -0.39 8.22
N ILE A 71 8.87 0.90 8.31
CA ILE A 71 10.25 1.42 8.18
C ILE A 71 11.16 0.78 9.23
N LEU A 72 10.72 0.71 10.46
CA LEU A 72 11.49 0.11 11.57
C LEU A 72 11.67 -1.40 11.40
N GLY A 73 10.63 -2.11 10.98
CA GLY A 73 10.63 -3.57 10.84
C GLY A 73 11.52 -4.05 9.68
N PHE A 74 11.39 -3.43 8.53
CA PHE A 74 12.10 -3.86 7.31
C PHE A 74 13.34 -3.02 6.99
N GLY A 75 13.45 -1.82 7.53
CA GLY A 75 14.59 -0.95 7.34
C GLY A 75 15.85 -1.40 8.13
N PRO A 76 16.98 -0.75 7.88
CA PRO A 76 18.25 -1.06 8.52
C PRO A 76 18.45 -0.35 9.88
N LEU A 77 17.45 0.35 10.43
CA LEU A 77 17.62 1.19 11.60
C LEU A 77 17.77 0.36 12.89
N LEU A 78 16.88 -0.59 13.09
CA LEU A 78 16.90 -1.48 14.23
C LEU A 78 17.95 -2.60 14.05
N ARG A 79 18.77 -2.83 15.07
CA ARG A 79 19.74 -3.92 15.10
C ARG A 79 19.17 -5.20 15.73
N SER A 80 18.31 -5.05 16.73
CA SER A 80 17.73 -6.17 17.45
C SER A 80 16.63 -6.86 16.65
N ALA A 81 16.70 -8.18 16.55
CA ALA A 81 15.66 -9.00 15.90
C ALA A 81 14.31 -8.85 16.61
N ARG A 82 14.29 -8.84 17.94
CA ARG A 82 13.06 -8.73 18.74
C ARG A 82 12.30 -7.43 18.46
N TRP A 83 13.01 -6.31 18.38
CA TRP A 83 12.41 -5.02 18.04
C TRP A 83 11.91 -4.97 16.61
N LYS A 84 12.59 -5.64 15.68
CA LYS A 84 12.09 -5.79 14.30
C LYS A 84 10.83 -6.64 14.24
N TRP A 85 10.78 -7.76 14.96
CA TRP A 85 9.58 -8.59 15.03
C TRP A 85 8.40 -7.81 15.61
N PHE A 86 8.64 -7.07 16.70
CA PHE A 86 7.63 -6.19 17.28
C PHE A 86 7.12 -5.15 16.25
N ALA A 87 8.03 -4.47 15.58
CA ALA A 87 7.65 -3.47 14.58
C ALA A 87 6.86 -4.10 13.40
N VAL A 88 7.29 -5.25 12.91
CA VAL A 88 6.55 -5.99 11.87
C VAL A 88 5.17 -6.40 12.39
N GLY A 89 5.11 -6.92 13.62
CA GLY A 89 3.85 -7.29 14.27
C GLY A 89 2.88 -6.11 14.35
N MET A 90 3.36 -4.95 14.78
CA MET A 90 2.55 -3.71 14.80
C MET A 90 2.07 -3.33 13.38
N ALA A 91 2.96 -3.30 12.40
CA ALA A 91 2.60 -2.94 11.02
C ALA A 91 1.49 -3.85 10.47
N VAL A 92 1.60 -5.17 10.65
CA VAL A 92 0.61 -6.14 10.17
C VAL A 92 -0.73 -5.99 10.90
N ASN A 93 -0.71 -5.68 12.21
CA ASN A 93 -1.96 -5.45 12.95
C ASN A 93 -2.68 -4.17 12.53
N PHE A 94 -1.97 -3.16 12.04
CA PHE A 94 -2.61 -1.98 11.42
C PHE A 94 -3.15 -2.26 10.01
N LYS A 95 -2.41 -3.06 9.22
CA LYS A 95 -2.75 -3.38 7.82
C LYS A 95 -2.42 -4.85 7.54
N VAL A 96 -3.43 -5.71 7.63
CA VAL A 96 -3.27 -7.17 7.57
C VAL A 96 -2.56 -7.65 6.31
N TYR A 97 -2.78 -7.01 5.15
CA TYR A 97 -2.13 -7.40 3.90
C TYR A 97 -0.60 -7.23 3.93
N LEU A 98 -0.04 -6.46 4.89
CA LEU A 98 1.42 -6.37 5.08
C LEU A 98 2.04 -7.69 5.54
N ILE A 99 1.24 -8.67 5.95
CA ILE A 99 1.70 -10.05 6.19
C ILE A 99 2.39 -10.62 4.95
N ALA A 100 1.99 -10.17 3.76
CA ALA A 100 2.61 -10.55 2.50
C ALA A 100 4.11 -10.19 2.43
N ALA A 101 4.55 -9.14 3.13
CA ALA A 101 5.97 -8.81 3.21
C ALA A 101 6.80 -9.87 3.97
N LEU A 102 6.16 -10.67 4.84
CA LEU A 102 6.81 -11.79 5.53
C LEU A 102 7.20 -12.93 4.58
N PHE A 103 6.57 -13.02 3.40
CA PHE A 103 7.01 -13.93 2.34
C PHE A 103 8.49 -13.78 2.02
N SER A 104 9.05 -12.58 2.21
CA SER A 104 10.48 -12.33 2.06
C SER A 104 11.35 -13.23 2.94
N GLN A 105 10.91 -13.47 4.18
CA GLN A 105 11.63 -14.31 5.13
C GLN A 105 11.48 -15.79 4.77
N LEU A 106 10.26 -16.19 4.35
CA LEU A 106 9.96 -17.53 3.89
C LEU A 106 10.78 -17.90 2.65
N LEU A 107 10.77 -17.06 1.62
CA LEU A 107 11.53 -17.25 0.39
C LEU A 107 13.05 -17.30 0.62
N ARG A 108 13.56 -16.60 1.63
CA ARG A 108 14.96 -16.64 2.08
C ARG A 108 15.26 -17.81 3.01
N ARG A 109 14.28 -18.67 3.30
CA ARG A 109 14.40 -19.79 4.25
C ARG A 109 14.89 -19.36 5.64
N ARG A 110 14.56 -18.13 6.04
CA ARG A 110 14.86 -17.57 7.36
C ARG A 110 13.74 -17.89 8.32
N TRP A 111 13.55 -19.15 8.62
CA TRP A 111 12.44 -19.69 9.42
C TRP A 111 12.29 -19.00 10.76
N LEU A 112 13.36 -18.87 11.54
CA LEU A 112 13.33 -18.18 12.82
C LEU A 112 12.82 -16.73 12.73
N TRP A 113 13.18 -16.02 11.66
CA TRP A 113 12.70 -14.67 11.44
C TRP A 113 11.23 -14.64 11.04
N PHE A 114 10.80 -15.57 10.22
CA PHE A 114 9.41 -15.72 9.82
C PHE A 114 8.53 -16.07 11.01
N GLU A 115 8.89 -17.11 11.76
CA GLU A 115 8.18 -17.55 12.96
C GLU A 115 8.13 -16.46 14.05
N GLY A 116 9.27 -15.84 14.35
CA GLY A 116 9.33 -14.75 15.35
C GLY A 116 8.46 -13.56 14.97
N SER A 117 8.40 -13.20 13.67
CA SER A 117 7.51 -12.15 13.20
C SER A 117 6.04 -12.56 13.28
N LEU A 118 5.71 -13.79 12.92
CA LEU A 118 4.34 -14.31 12.99
C LEU A 118 3.85 -14.40 14.44
N ILE A 119 4.69 -14.90 15.35
CA ILE A 119 4.40 -14.92 16.80
C ILE A 119 4.15 -13.49 17.30
N ALA A 120 4.98 -12.53 16.90
CA ALA A 120 4.77 -11.12 17.27
C ALA A 120 3.43 -10.57 16.77
N VAL A 121 3.02 -10.90 15.53
CA VAL A 121 1.71 -10.52 14.99
C VAL A 121 0.59 -11.06 15.89
N VAL A 122 0.63 -12.35 16.21
CA VAL A 122 -0.41 -13.01 17.02
C VAL A 122 -0.43 -12.46 18.45
N VAL A 123 0.73 -12.32 19.09
CA VAL A 123 0.82 -11.82 20.47
C VAL A 123 0.30 -10.39 20.56
N ILE A 124 0.71 -9.50 19.62
CA ILE A 124 0.23 -8.12 19.60
C ILE A 124 -1.28 -8.07 19.39
N TYR A 125 -1.81 -8.90 18.49
CA TYR A 125 -3.26 -9.00 18.27
C TYR A 125 -3.99 -9.39 19.54
N ILE A 126 -3.55 -10.46 20.21
CA ILE A 126 -4.16 -10.95 21.46
C ILE A 126 -4.08 -9.88 22.55
N VAL A 127 -2.90 -9.28 22.74
CA VAL A 127 -2.71 -8.23 23.78
C VAL A 127 -3.62 -7.04 23.50
N THR A 128 -3.66 -6.57 22.25
CA THR A 128 -4.53 -5.45 21.85
C THR A 128 -6.00 -5.80 22.05
N PHE A 129 -6.39 -7.02 21.69
CA PHE A 129 -7.76 -7.49 21.88
C PHE A 129 -8.15 -7.55 23.38
N VAL A 130 -7.28 -8.03 24.23
CA VAL A 130 -7.53 -8.11 25.68
C VAL A 130 -7.61 -6.74 26.33
N LEU A 131 -6.75 -5.79 25.88
CA LEU A 131 -6.66 -4.46 26.51
C LEU A 131 -7.75 -3.50 26.02
N VAL A 132 -8.10 -3.54 24.75
CA VAL A 132 -8.92 -2.52 24.09
C VAL A 132 -10.10 -3.12 23.31
N GLY A 133 -10.09 -4.43 23.09
CA GLY A 133 -11.09 -5.10 22.28
C GLY A 133 -12.48 -5.08 22.94
N ALA A 134 -13.47 -4.75 22.15
CA ALA A 134 -14.87 -4.88 22.50
C ALA A 134 -15.52 -5.92 21.57
N GLY A 135 -16.29 -6.83 22.13
CA GLY A 135 -17.02 -7.83 21.35
C GLY A 135 -16.55 -9.27 21.60
N ARG A 136 -17.23 -10.20 20.95
CA ARG A 136 -16.93 -11.64 21.07
C ARG A 136 -15.99 -12.07 19.94
N PRO A 137 -15.07 -13.02 20.16
CA PRO A 137 -14.19 -13.57 19.13
C PRO A 137 -14.95 -14.06 17.88
N VAL A 138 -16.16 -14.63 18.09
CA VAL A 138 -17.04 -15.07 17.00
C VAL A 138 -17.50 -13.91 16.12
N GLN A 139 -17.76 -12.74 16.69
CA GLN A 139 -18.13 -11.54 15.90
C GLN A 139 -16.97 -11.06 15.05
N ILE A 140 -15.76 -11.09 15.58
CA ILE A 140 -14.53 -10.75 14.84
C ILE A 140 -14.35 -11.71 13.66
N TYR A 141 -14.46 -13.00 13.91
CA TYR A 141 -14.39 -14.03 12.88
C TYR A 141 -15.45 -13.81 11.79
N ASN A 142 -16.71 -13.60 12.18
CA ASN A 142 -17.79 -13.34 11.24
C ASN A 142 -17.55 -12.06 10.41
N ASN A 143 -17.08 -10.98 11.05
CA ASN A 143 -16.74 -9.74 10.34
C ASN A 143 -15.62 -9.94 9.33
N ILE A 144 -14.58 -10.73 9.68
CA ILE A 144 -13.49 -11.06 8.76
C ILE A 144 -14.01 -11.89 7.58
N VAL A 145 -14.84 -12.89 7.86
CA VAL A 145 -15.43 -13.74 6.81
C VAL A 145 -16.35 -12.94 5.90
N THR A 146 -17.22 -12.10 6.47
CA THR A 146 -18.12 -11.22 5.69
C THR A 146 -17.31 -10.23 4.86
N MET A 147 -16.31 -9.59 5.44
CA MET A 147 -15.42 -8.68 4.69
C MET A 147 -14.68 -9.42 3.56
N ALA A 148 -14.21 -10.62 3.82
CA ALA A 148 -13.52 -11.43 2.82
C ALA A 148 -14.49 -11.90 1.70
N SER A 149 -15.73 -12.29 2.06
CA SER A 149 -16.71 -12.74 1.08
C SER A 149 -17.29 -11.58 0.24
N ASP A 150 -17.61 -10.46 0.88
CA ASP A 150 -18.33 -9.37 0.22
C ASP A 150 -17.40 -8.44 -0.58
N TYR A 151 -16.14 -8.29 -0.14
CA TYR A 151 -15.23 -7.30 -0.72
C TYR A 151 -13.96 -7.85 -1.36
N GLN A 152 -13.55 -9.07 -1.06
CA GLN A 152 -12.24 -9.56 -1.52
C GLN A 152 -12.22 -10.96 -2.13
N ALA A 153 -13.00 -11.91 -1.63
CA ALA A 153 -12.87 -13.31 -2.05
C ALA A 153 -13.45 -13.59 -3.45
N ILE A 154 -14.51 -12.88 -3.83
CA ILE A 154 -15.15 -13.03 -5.15
C ILE A 154 -14.30 -12.39 -6.23
N THR A 155 -13.35 -11.53 -5.86
CA THR A 155 -12.71 -10.57 -6.74
C THR A 155 -11.21 -10.75 -6.87
N PHE A 156 -10.64 -11.80 -6.26
CA PHE A 156 -9.19 -12.07 -6.29
C PHE A 156 -8.57 -12.10 -7.69
N LEU A 157 -9.36 -12.44 -8.70
CA LEU A 157 -8.96 -12.42 -10.10
C LEU A 157 -9.75 -11.42 -10.94
N ASP A 158 -10.59 -10.61 -10.32
CA ASP A 158 -11.41 -9.63 -11.02
C ASP A 158 -10.66 -8.30 -11.14
N LEU A 159 -10.39 -7.91 -12.37
CA LEU A 159 -9.71 -6.66 -12.70
C LEU A 159 -10.40 -5.41 -12.12
N TRP A 160 -11.72 -5.44 -11.99
CA TRP A 160 -12.50 -4.32 -11.46
C TRP A 160 -12.17 -3.97 -10.02
N TYR A 161 -11.64 -4.91 -9.26
CA TYR A 161 -11.30 -4.75 -7.86
C TYR A 161 -9.81 -4.59 -7.59
N ALA A 162 -8.98 -4.75 -8.63
CA ALA A 162 -7.57 -4.40 -8.51
C ALA A 162 -7.45 -2.88 -8.31
N ALA A 163 -6.91 -2.46 -7.17
CA ALA A 163 -6.83 -1.06 -6.76
C ALA A 163 -6.25 -0.13 -7.82
N THR A 164 -5.28 -0.65 -8.57
CA THR A 164 -4.54 0.09 -9.59
C THR A 164 -5.38 0.33 -10.84
N TYR A 165 -6.32 -0.55 -11.16
CA TYR A 165 -6.99 -0.54 -12.46
C TYR A 165 -8.48 -0.19 -12.39
N ARG A 166 -9.12 -0.36 -11.24
CA ARG A 166 -10.55 -0.09 -11.09
C ARG A 166 -10.96 1.33 -11.47
N PRO A 167 -10.28 2.40 -10.97
CA PRO A 167 -10.60 3.75 -11.38
C PRO A 167 -10.40 3.95 -12.89
N LEU A 168 -9.31 3.43 -13.44
CA LEU A 168 -9.04 3.50 -14.88
C LEU A 168 -10.12 2.79 -15.69
N MET A 169 -10.54 1.60 -15.26
CA MET A 169 -11.56 0.83 -15.96
C MET A 169 -12.94 1.49 -15.89
N SER A 170 -13.33 2.08 -14.75
CA SER A 170 -14.59 2.82 -14.64
C SER A 170 -14.64 4.04 -15.56
N ILE A 171 -13.48 4.67 -15.80
CA ILE A 171 -13.33 5.77 -16.75
C ILE A 171 -13.46 5.27 -18.19
N ILE A 172 -12.71 4.20 -18.51
CA ILE A 172 -12.65 3.65 -19.88
C ILE A 172 -13.99 3.11 -20.34
N THR A 173 -14.74 2.45 -19.46
CA THR A 173 -16.05 1.88 -19.77
C THR A 173 -17.18 2.90 -19.71
N GLY A 174 -16.95 4.09 -19.18
CA GLY A 174 -17.90 5.19 -19.17
C GLY A 174 -18.15 5.72 -20.58
N GLN A 175 -19.43 5.83 -20.98
CA GLN A 175 -19.82 6.31 -22.33
C GLN A 175 -19.36 7.75 -22.65
N SER A 176 -19.01 8.53 -21.65
CA SER A 176 -18.59 9.93 -21.78
C SER A 176 -17.08 10.14 -21.85
N TRP A 177 -16.30 9.08 -21.92
CA TRP A 177 -14.86 9.24 -22.02
C TRP A 177 -14.42 9.67 -23.42
N ILE A 178 -13.44 10.58 -23.49
CA ILE A 178 -12.91 11.16 -24.74
C ILE A 178 -12.46 10.06 -25.72
N VAL A 179 -11.83 9.00 -25.21
CA VAL A 179 -11.36 7.89 -26.06
C VAL A 179 -12.53 7.15 -26.70
N THR A 180 -13.62 6.93 -25.97
CA THR A 180 -14.83 6.29 -26.54
C THR A 180 -15.48 7.16 -27.60
N SER A 181 -15.53 8.47 -27.38
CA SER A 181 -16.10 9.42 -28.35
C SER A 181 -15.25 9.60 -29.60
N LEU A 182 -13.90 9.54 -29.46
CA LEU A 182 -12.98 9.74 -30.60
C LEU A 182 -12.70 8.45 -31.38
N PHE A 183 -12.58 7.32 -30.70
CA PHE A 183 -12.09 6.08 -31.30
C PHE A 183 -13.13 4.94 -31.29
N GLY A 184 -14.31 5.18 -30.70
CA GLY A 184 -15.40 4.21 -30.61
C GLY A 184 -15.18 3.07 -29.62
N SER A 185 -16.17 2.18 -29.51
CA SER A 185 -16.18 1.06 -28.53
C SER A 185 -15.01 0.08 -28.72
N ARG A 186 -14.57 -0.16 -29.95
CA ARG A 186 -13.44 -1.06 -30.23
C ARG A 186 -12.13 -0.61 -29.56
N ALA A 187 -11.91 0.71 -29.46
CA ALA A 187 -10.73 1.24 -28.77
C ALA A 187 -10.82 0.97 -27.25
N VAL A 188 -12.03 1.05 -26.67
CA VAL A 188 -12.27 0.71 -25.27
C VAL A 188 -11.96 -0.75 -25.01
N ASP A 189 -12.47 -1.66 -25.88
CA ASP A 189 -12.22 -3.09 -25.77
C ASP A 189 -10.71 -3.41 -25.88
N LEU A 190 -10.00 -2.74 -26.78
CA LEU A 190 -8.55 -2.90 -26.92
C LEU A 190 -7.80 -2.45 -25.67
N VAL A 191 -8.13 -1.29 -25.13
CA VAL A 191 -7.50 -0.78 -23.91
C VAL A 191 -7.79 -1.71 -22.73
N TYR A 192 -9.04 -2.18 -22.61
CA TYR A 192 -9.41 -3.17 -21.60
C TYR A 192 -8.55 -4.44 -21.71
N PHE A 193 -8.45 -5.00 -22.90
CA PHE A 193 -7.63 -6.19 -23.16
C PHE A 193 -6.15 -5.96 -22.83
N LEU A 194 -5.60 -4.80 -23.19
CA LEU A 194 -4.20 -4.45 -22.86
C LEU A 194 -3.98 -4.34 -21.35
N VAL A 195 -4.86 -3.66 -20.63
CA VAL A 195 -4.80 -3.52 -19.17
C VAL A 195 -4.89 -4.89 -18.50
N LEU A 196 -5.82 -5.74 -18.94
CA LEU A 196 -5.99 -7.11 -18.45
C LEU A 196 -4.72 -7.94 -18.68
N THR A 197 -4.15 -7.85 -19.88
CA THR A 197 -2.93 -8.56 -20.25
C THR A 197 -1.74 -8.12 -19.39
N VAL A 198 -1.57 -6.81 -19.18
CA VAL A 198 -0.51 -6.27 -18.34
C VAL A 198 -0.69 -6.73 -16.89
N HIS A 199 -1.91 -6.69 -16.36
CA HIS A 199 -2.21 -7.11 -15.00
C HIS A 199 -1.83 -8.57 -14.75
N TYR A 200 -2.38 -9.49 -15.55
CA TYR A 200 -2.09 -10.92 -15.36
C TYR A 200 -0.65 -11.29 -15.71
N SER A 201 -0.04 -10.64 -16.69
CA SER A 201 1.37 -10.83 -16.99
C SER A 201 2.26 -10.39 -15.82
N THR A 202 1.89 -9.31 -15.13
CA THR A 202 2.59 -8.83 -13.93
C THR A 202 2.44 -9.83 -12.79
N MET A 203 1.22 -10.32 -12.52
CA MET A 203 0.98 -11.35 -11.50
C MET A 203 1.80 -12.62 -11.78
N LEU A 204 1.80 -13.08 -13.04
CA LEU A 204 2.59 -14.23 -13.47
C LEU A 204 4.10 -13.98 -13.26
N ALA A 205 4.60 -12.81 -13.66
CA ALA A 205 6.00 -12.44 -13.49
C ALA A 205 6.41 -12.42 -12.01
N VAL A 206 5.55 -11.89 -11.13
CA VAL A 206 5.76 -11.89 -9.67
C VAL A 206 5.80 -13.33 -9.14
N GLY A 207 4.87 -14.19 -9.58
CA GLY A 207 4.85 -15.60 -9.22
C GLY A 207 6.11 -16.35 -9.67
N LEU A 208 6.53 -16.18 -10.93
CA LEU A 208 7.75 -16.77 -11.48
C LEU A 208 9.01 -16.27 -10.74
N ALA A 209 9.05 -14.97 -10.40
CA ALA A 209 10.14 -14.40 -9.60
C ALA A 209 10.20 -15.03 -8.21
N ALA A 210 9.05 -15.28 -7.57
CA ALA A 210 8.99 -15.96 -6.27
C ALA A 210 9.54 -17.39 -6.36
N VAL A 211 9.16 -18.14 -7.39
CA VAL A 211 9.69 -19.49 -7.66
C VAL A 211 11.21 -19.45 -7.91
N ALA A 212 11.69 -18.53 -8.74
CA ALA A 212 13.10 -18.38 -9.03
C ALA A 212 13.93 -18.07 -7.77
N VAL A 213 13.39 -17.22 -6.89
CA VAL A 213 14.01 -16.91 -5.59
C VAL A 213 14.01 -18.12 -4.66
N TRP A 214 12.91 -18.88 -4.62
CA TRP A 214 12.85 -20.10 -3.80
C TRP A 214 13.94 -21.10 -4.20
N LEU A 215 14.22 -21.20 -5.51
CA LEU A 215 15.28 -22.05 -6.03
C LEU A 215 16.69 -21.51 -5.72
N ARG A 216 16.86 -20.17 -5.67
CA ARG A 216 18.15 -19.50 -5.42
C ARG A 216 18.00 -18.34 -4.42
N PRO A 217 17.77 -18.63 -3.13
CA PRO A 217 17.38 -17.64 -2.14
C PRO A 217 18.47 -16.60 -1.80
N GLU A 218 19.72 -16.85 -2.11
CA GLU A 218 20.85 -16.01 -1.68
C GLU A 218 21.09 -14.80 -2.58
N VAL A 219 20.58 -14.80 -3.79
CA VAL A 219 20.90 -13.80 -4.82
C VAL A 219 20.15 -12.49 -4.62
N VAL A 220 18.95 -12.53 -4.03
CA VAL A 220 18.05 -11.36 -3.94
C VAL A 220 17.96 -10.82 -2.52
N PRO A 221 18.13 -9.50 -2.30
CA PRO A 221 18.01 -8.91 -0.96
C PRO A 221 16.59 -9.03 -0.40
N VAL A 222 16.48 -9.11 0.94
CA VAL A 222 15.19 -9.27 1.64
C VAL A 222 14.20 -8.15 1.32
N SER A 223 14.68 -6.92 1.14
CA SER A 223 13.85 -5.78 0.77
C SER A 223 13.10 -5.96 -0.56
N ARG A 224 13.76 -6.54 -1.57
CA ARG A 224 13.08 -6.85 -2.84
C ARG A 224 12.06 -7.97 -2.71
N LEU A 225 12.32 -8.92 -1.84
CA LEU A 225 11.38 -10.00 -1.60
C LEU A 225 10.16 -9.53 -0.83
N ALA A 226 10.36 -8.57 0.11
CA ALA A 226 9.25 -7.90 0.78
C ALA A 226 8.40 -7.09 -0.22
N LEU A 227 9.05 -6.36 -1.13
CA LEU A 227 8.38 -5.67 -2.24
C LEU A 227 7.59 -6.65 -3.12
N LEU A 228 8.19 -7.80 -3.48
CA LEU A 228 7.53 -8.82 -4.30
C LEU A 228 6.26 -9.35 -3.62
N GLY A 229 6.31 -9.66 -2.33
CA GLY A 229 5.14 -10.09 -1.57
C GLY A 229 4.05 -9.02 -1.51
N LEU A 230 4.44 -7.76 -1.26
CA LEU A 230 3.51 -6.64 -1.24
C LEU A 230 2.89 -6.36 -2.61
N LEU A 231 3.67 -6.41 -3.68
CA LEU A 231 3.16 -6.27 -5.05
C LEU A 231 2.07 -7.31 -5.33
N MET A 232 2.30 -8.56 -4.95
CA MET A 232 1.30 -9.60 -5.14
C MET A 232 0.02 -9.30 -4.37
N ALA A 233 0.13 -8.86 -3.11
CA ALA A 233 -1.02 -8.50 -2.29
C ALA A 233 -1.77 -7.28 -2.84
N THR A 234 -1.06 -6.26 -3.32
CA THR A 234 -1.67 -5.03 -3.87
C THR A 234 -2.27 -5.23 -5.26
N LEU A 235 -1.73 -6.16 -6.06
CA LEU A 235 -2.33 -6.53 -7.34
C LEU A 235 -3.58 -7.40 -7.17
N ALA A 236 -3.65 -8.19 -6.10
CA ALA A 236 -4.76 -9.10 -5.84
C ALA A 236 -5.95 -8.44 -5.12
N ALA A 237 -5.75 -7.33 -4.43
CA ALA A 237 -6.76 -6.66 -3.62
C ALA A 237 -6.70 -5.15 -3.77
N GLU A 238 -7.78 -4.46 -3.42
CA GLU A 238 -7.86 -2.98 -3.45
C GLU A 238 -7.30 -2.37 -2.14
N PRO A 239 -6.03 -1.93 -2.09
CA PRO A 239 -5.42 -1.44 -0.85
C PRO A 239 -5.58 0.06 -0.58
N GLY A 240 -6.12 0.82 -1.53
CA GLY A 240 -6.22 2.29 -1.47
C GLY A 240 -4.91 3.01 -1.86
N GLY A 241 -5.01 4.18 -2.51
CA GLY A 241 -3.88 4.91 -3.13
C GLY A 241 -2.75 5.33 -2.17
N TYR A 242 -3.02 5.48 -0.87
CA TYR A 242 -1.98 5.77 0.13
C TYR A 242 -1.05 4.58 0.41
N THR A 243 -1.40 3.37 0.00
CA THR A 243 -0.58 2.16 0.24
C THR A 243 0.65 2.08 -0.65
N GLU A 244 0.68 2.87 -1.71
CA GLU A 244 1.84 3.01 -2.58
C GLU A 244 3.08 3.45 -1.82
N CYS A 245 2.94 4.18 -0.71
CA CYS A 245 4.07 4.55 0.15
C CYS A 245 4.88 3.32 0.61
N PHE A 246 4.22 2.19 0.84
CA PHE A 246 4.89 0.95 1.25
C PHE A 246 5.75 0.37 0.12
N LEU A 247 5.24 0.38 -1.11
CA LEU A 247 5.98 -0.11 -2.29
C LEU A 247 7.16 0.80 -2.60
N ILE A 248 6.93 2.10 -2.64
CA ILE A 248 7.95 3.13 -2.92
C ILE A 248 9.07 3.07 -1.87
N PHE A 249 8.73 2.83 -0.60
CA PHE A 249 9.72 2.65 0.46
C PHE A 249 10.76 1.58 0.09
N PHE A 250 10.34 0.41 -0.35
CA PHE A 250 11.24 -0.67 -0.73
C PHE A 250 12.00 -0.37 -2.02
N ILE A 251 11.37 0.28 -2.99
CA ILE A 251 12.03 0.69 -4.24
C ILE A 251 13.16 1.68 -3.94
N PHE A 252 12.93 2.63 -3.04
CA PHE A 252 13.94 3.59 -2.63
C PHE A 252 15.07 3.00 -1.78
N LEU A 253 14.99 1.75 -1.35
CA LEU A 253 16.14 1.02 -0.79
C LEU A 253 17.11 0.49 -1.86
N GLU A 254 16.77 0.63 -3.14
CA GLU A 254 17.62 0.20 -4.25
C GLU A 254 18.68 1.26 -4.59
N LYS A 255 19.81 0.77 -5.11
CA LYS A 255 20.87 1.67 -5.64
C LYS A 255 20.58 2.00 -7.10
N TRP A 256 21.02 3.17 -7.55
CA TRP A 256 20.97 3.60 -8.95
C TRP A 256 21.93 2.77 -9.82
N ARG A 257 21.58 1.51 -10.07
CA ARG A 257 22.38 0.59 -10.89
C ARG A 257 21.50 -0.35 -11.69
N GLY A 258 21.71 -0.37 -13.00
CA GLY A 258 20.94 -1.19 -13.93
C GLY A 258 19.59 -0.56 -14.29
N LEU A 259 19.19 -0.76 -15.55
CA LEU A 259 18.09 -0.08 -16.21
C LEU A 259 16.76 -0.21 -15.43
N ALA A 260 16.38 -1.44 -15.08
CA ALA A 260 15.11 -1.69 -14.37
C ALA A 260 15.02 -0.96 -13.02
N ARG A 261 16.13 -0.90 -12.25
CA ARG A 261 16.14 -0.18 -10.96
C ARG A 261 16.06 1.33 -11.14
N VAL A 262 16.75 1.87 -12.11
CA VAL A 262 16.71 3.30 -12.44
C VAL A 262 15.28 3.69 -12.82
N TRP A 263 14.63 2.90 -13.68
CA TRP A 263 13.23 3.14 -14.07
C TRP A 263 12.27 3.05 -12.89
N SER A 264 12.42 2.04 -12.02
CA SER A 264 11.56 1.90 -10.84
C SER A 264 11.72 3.08 -9.88
N ILE A 265 12.96 3.53 -9.64
CA ILE A 265 13.23 4.70 -8.78
C ILE A 265 12.66 5.97 -9.42
N PHE A 266 12.85 6.16 -10.72
CA PHE A 266 12.32 7.32 -11.45
C PHE A 266 10.79 7.36 -11.40
N ALA A 267 10.13 6.24 -11.71
CA ALA A 267 8.68 6.12 -11.60
C ALA A 267 8.17 6.41 -10.17
N SER A 268 8.92 5.94 -9.16
CA SER A 268 8.57 6.24 -7.77
C SER A 268 8.66 7.72 -7.42
N TYR A 269 9.60 8.46 -8.00
CA TYR A 269 9.63 9.92 -7.83
C TYR A 269 8.42 10.59 -8.49
N ILE A 270 8.00 10.12 -9.67
CA ILE A 270 6.78 10.63 -10.35
C ILE A 270 5.54 10.37 -9.48
N LEU A 271 5.38 9.16 -8.95
CA LEU A 271 4.26 8.79 -8.07
C LEU A 271 4.25 9.57 -6.74
N CYS A 272 5.40 10.07 -6.31
CA CYS A 272 5.49 10.92 -5.12
C CYS A 272 5.17 12.39 -5.41
N MET A 273 5.08 12.83 -6.67
CA MET A 273 4.79 14.23 -6.97
C MET A 273 3.43 14.63 -6.39
N PRO A 274 3.37 15.68 -5.53
CA PRO A 274 2.11 16.15 -4.96
C PRO A 274 1.35 17.04 -5.97
N LEU A 275 1.26 16.59 -7.21
CA LEU A 275 0.60 17.28 -8.30
C LEU A 275 -0.44 16.34 -8.91
N ASP A 276 -1.70 16.73 -8.80
CA ASP A 276 -2.78 16.08 -9.49
C ASP A 276 -2.83 16.54 -10.94
N ILE A 277 -2.68 15.62 -11.87
CA ILE A 277 -2.85 15.90 -13.30
C ILE A 277 -4.31 15.66 -13.63
N ILE A 278 -5.02 16.71 -13.98
CA ILE A 278 -6.44 16.63 -14.36
C ILE A 278 -6.54 15.99 -15.74
N LEU A 279 -7.11 14.79 -15.79
CA LEU A 279 -7.33 14.06 -17.05
C LEU A 279 -8.68 14.40 -17.71
N GLY A 280 -9.67 14.83 -16.92
CA GLY A 280 -11.00 15.13 -17.42
C GLY A 280 -12.04 15.26 -16.31
N ARG A 281 -13.29 15.50 -16.69
CA ARG A 281 -14.40 15.52 -15.75
C ARG A 281 -14.86 14.11 -15.44
N VAL A 282 -15.21 13.85 -14.19
CA VAL A 282 -15.82 12.58 -13.79
C VAL A 282 -17.20 12.46 -14.44
N PRO A 283 -17.52 11.36 -15.13
CA PRO A 283 -18.85 11.16 -15.70
C PRO A 283 -19.94 11.23 -14.63
N PRO A 284 -21.13 11.78 -14.93
CA PRO A 284 -22.23 11.89 -13.97
C PRO A 284 -22.62 10.59 -13.29
N THR A 285 -22.60 9.48 -14.03
CA THR A 285 -22.90 8.13 -13.52
C THR A 285 -21.92 7.66 -12.44
N VAL A 286 -20.66 8.10 -12.50
CA VAL A 286 -19.66 7.81 -11.47
C VAL A 286 -19.82 8.75 -10.29
N GLN A 287 -20.23 10.01 -10.54
CA GLN A 287 -20.51 10.98 -9.48
C GLN A 287 -21.66 10.51 -8.59
N GLU A 288 -22.76 10.01 -9.15
CA GLU A 288 -23.91 9.54 -8.38
C GLU A 288 -23.56 8.36 -7.47
N SER A 289 -22.74 7.43 -7.93
CA SER A 289 -22.33 6.27 -7.12
C SER A 289 -21.33 6.60 -6.01
N TYR A 290 -20.48 7.59 -6.21
CA TYR A 290 -19.48 8.03 -5.22
C TYR A 290 -20.01 9.08 -4.25
N LEU A 291 -20.95 9.92 -4.68
CA LEU A 291 -21.47 11.05 -3.90
C LEU A 291 -22.58 10.69 -2.94
N ALA A 292 -23.23 9.55 -3.08
CA ALA A 292 -24.26 9.10 -2.13
C ALA A 292 -23.77 8.98 -0.67
N GLY A 293 -22.47 9.13 -0.42
CA GLY A 293 -21.90 9.06 0.93
C GLY A 293 -20.83 10.10 1.29
N HIS A 294 -20.19 10.78 0.35
CA HIS A 294 -19.07 11.69 0.63
C HIS A 294 -19.07 12.90 -0.29
N ALA A 295 -19.70 13.98 0.16
CA ALA A 295 -19.48 15.28 -0.44
C ALA A 295 -18.08 15.73 -0.06
N THR A 296 -17.16 15.84 -1.00
CA THR A 296 -16.17 16.92 -1.00
C THR A 296 -15.06 16.74 -2.06
N PHE A 297 -14.55 17.83 -2.48
CA PHE A 297 -13.33 18.23 -3.21
C PHE A 297 -12.85 17.41 -4.44
N PHE A 298 -12.93 16.09 -4.47
CA PHE A 298 -12.45 15.25 -5.59
C PHE A 298 -13.49 14.93 -6.65
N THR A 299 -14.66 15.52 -6.58
CA THR A 299 -15.86 15.06 -7.27
C THR A 299 -16.02 15.49 -8.73
N TYR A 300 -15.21 16.41 -9.19
CA TYR A 300 -15.40 16.99 -10.54
C TYR A 300 -14.33 16.62 -11.55
N TYR A 301 -13.18 16.13 -11.10
CA TYR A 301 -12.05 15.88 -11.99
C TYR A 301 -11.40 14.53 -11.69
N ILE A 302 -10.98 13.86 -12.74
CA ILE A 302 -10.16 12.68 -12.66
C ILE A 302 -8.72 13.16 -12.68
N THR A 303 -7.98 12.82 -11.63
CA THR A 303 -6.57 13.14 -11.48
C THR A 303 -5.74 11.86 -11.55
N LEU A 304 -4.55 11.98 -12.08
CA LEU A 304 -3.54 10.93 -12.11
C LEU A 304 -2.74 10.97 -10.81
#